data_049d4890bf9c79ae4c71215e47532f35
#
_entry.id   049d4890bf9c79ae4c71215e47532f35
#
_cell.length_a   1.000
_cell.length_b   1.000
_cell.length_c   1.000
_cell.angle_alpha   90.00
_cell.angle_beta   90.00
_cell.angle_gamma   90.00
#
_symmetry.space_group_name_H-M   'P 1'
#
loop_
_entity.id
_entity.type
_entity.pdbx_description
1 polymer ?
#
loop_
_entity_poly.entity_id
_entity_poly.type
_entity_poly.pdbx_seq_one_letter_code
_entity_poly.pdbx_strand_id
1 'polypeptide(L)'
;MNDIRAKKKYMRRIAILLVLFVCLTGVLPRTAMAAESPDPSRQCSLSLVCTYQLKLLQGMQLRIYRVANGTADTGFSLSGSFATIPVSLAGLTGSGWSTAAASLASYIQPNGIAATAAGQTDATGKVTFTGLSQGLYLVVGDTLKIGINSYFVEPFLIALPGMDQSGAWQYDVTSYPKIVDPEEGVPELYDLMVMKQWVDEGTTAKRPDQIDIALLRNGVVYDTHTLTSAENWRYTWTNLSNQYIWSAIETTRLADYTVKYQRSATTLVIVNTARSLTPSDDVPDKDIPKTGLTWWPIYVLAVAGLVLFTIGWRQRYGNGGKHHAS
;
A
#
# COMPACT_ATOMS: atom_id res chain seq x y z
N MET A 1 3.19 49.97 -52.72
CA MET A 1 3.00 48.48 -52.71
C MET A 1 4.18 47.73 -52.03
N ASN A 2 5.35 48.33 -51.86
CA ASN A 2 6.49 47.71 -51.21
C ASN A 2 6.46 47.69 -49.65
N ASP A 3 5.81 48.68 -49.07
CA ASP A 3 5.77 48.87 -47.58
C ASP A 3 4.91 47.80 -46.85
N ILE A 4 3.81 47.37 -47.47
CA ILE A 4 2.93 46.34 -46.91
C ILE A 4 3.59 44.94 -46.89
N ARG A 5 4.43 44.69 -47.89
CA ARG A 5 5.19 43.41 -47.93
C ARG A 5 6.31 43.36 -46.88
N ALA A 6 6.96 44.50 -46.62
CA ALA A 6 7.97 44.61 -45.57
C ALA A 6 7.38 44.43 -44.17
N LYS A 7 6.26 45.09 -43.86
CA LYS A 7 5.53 44.95 -42.57
C LYS A 7 5.03 43.50 -42.34
N LYS A 8 4.53 42.82 -43.39
CA LYS A 8 4.07 41.43 -43.31
C LYS A 8 5.22 40.43 -43.04
N LYS A 9 6.40 40.75 -43.61
CA LYS A 9 7.63 39.95 -43.42
C LYS A 9 8.20 40.16 -42.01
N TYR A 10 8.11 41.38 -41.45
CA TYR A 10 8.55 41.72 -40.11
C TYR A 10 7.64 41.09 -39.05
N MET A 11 6.31 41.23 -39.18
CA MET A 11 5.34 40.57 -38.28
C MET A 11 5.47 39.05 -38.28
N ARG A 12 5.78 38.42 -39.40
CA ARG A 12 6.04 36.98 -39.51
C ARG A 12 7.30 36.55 -38.75
N ARG A 13 8.33 37.37 -38.75
CA ARG A 13 9.58 37.12 -38.00
C ARG A 13 9.38 37.27 -36.52
N ILE A 14 8.58 38.25 -36.06
CA ILE A 14 8.20 38.45 -34.67
C ILE A 14 7.32 37.29 -34.19
N ALA A 15 6.34 36.83 -34.96
CA ALA A 15 5.51 35.68 -34.61
C ALA A 15 6.32 34.38 -34.49
N ILE A 16 7.32 34.15 -35.36
CA ILE A 16 8.21 32.98 -35.30
C ILE A 16 9.14 33.07 -34.08
N LEU A 17 9.66 34.27 -33.75
CA LEU A 17 10.47 34.49 -32.54
C LEU A 17 9.66 34.36 -31.26
N LEU A 18 8.40 34.80 -31.24
CA LEU A 18 7.51 34.62 -30.08
C LEU A 18 7.14 33.14 -29.84
N VAL A 19 6.89 32.37 -30.91
CA VAL A 19 6.64 30.93 -30.82
C VAL A 19 7.89 30.18 -30.36
N LEU A 20 9.08 30.57 -30.85
CA LEU A 20 10.34 29.99 -30.37
C LEU A 20 10.63 30.34 -28.91
N PHE A 21 10.30 31.55 -28.47
CA PHE A 21 10.46 31.98 -27.07
C PHE A 21 9.49 31.26 -26.12
N VAL A 22 8.23 31.04 -26.53
CA VAL A 22 7.25 30.26 -25.77
C VAL A 22 7.63 28.78 -25.67
N CYS A 23 8.23 28.23 -26.75
CA CYS A 23 8.76 26.85 -26.71
C CYS A 23 10.02 26.73 -25.82
N LEU A 24 10.85 27.75 -25.73
CA LEU A 24 12.08 27.73 -24.92
C LEU A 24 11.80 27.93 -23.41
N THR A 25 10.75 28.68 -23.06
CA THR A 25 10.36 28.91 -21.64
C THR A 25 9.49 27.79 -21.05
N GLY A 26 8.91 26.93 -21.92
CA GLY A 26 8.10 25.78 -21.50
C GLY A 26 8.88 24.53 -21.13
N VAL A 27 10.18 24.49 -21.37
CA VAL A 27 11.06 23.33 -21.07
C VAL A 27 12.07 23.71 -19.99
N LEU A 28 11.59 24.26 -18.87
CA LEU A 28 12.37 24.13 -17.66
C LEU A 28 12.24 22.65 -17.25
N PRO A 29 13.35 21.89 -17.14
CA PRO A 29 13.29 20.60 -16.52
C PRO A 29 12.74 20.86 -15.11
N ARG A 30 11.51 20.41 -14.84
CA ARG A 30 11.13 20.14 -13.46
C ARG A 30 12.12 19.08 -13.02
N THR A 31 13.16 19.48 -12.33
CA THR A 31 13.93 18.56 -11.52
C THR A 31 12.88 17.86 -10.67
N ALA A 32 12.60 16.59 -10.97
CA ALA A 32 11.96 15.73 -10.00
C ALA A 32 12.90 15.81 -8.79
N MET A 33 12.52 16.61 -7.79
CA MET A 33 13.18 16.52 -6.49
C MET A 33 12.96 15.07 -6.09
N ALA A 34 14.05 14.30 -6.01
CA ALA A 34 14.01 13.03 -5.34
C ALA A 34 13.35 13.31 -3.98
N ALA A 35 12.31 12.57 -3.64
CA ALA A 35 11.68 12.73 -2.33
C ALA A 35 12.79 12.63 -1.30
N GLU A 36 12.97 13.68 -0.51
CA GLU A 36 13.98 13.72 0.52
C GLU A 36 13.68 12.57 1.49
N SER A 37 14.68 11.71 1.78
CA SER A 37 14.49 10.64 2.75
C SER A 37 14.15 11.23 4.12
N PRO A 38 13.36 10.55 4.96
CA PRO A 38 13.00 11.09 6.26
C PRO A 38 14.23 11.24 7.14
N ASP A 39 14.27 12.30 7.97
CA ASP A 39 15.32 12.53 8.94
C ASP A 39 15.34 11.41 10.00
N PRO A 40 16.34 10.52 10.01
CA PRO A 40 16.36 9.35 10.90
C PRO A 40 16.50 9.71 12.39
N SER A 41 16.95 10.93 12.71
CA SER A 41 17.11 11.42 14.08
C SER A 41 15.79 11.88 14.71
N ARG A 42 14.78 12.15 13.89
CA ARG A 42 13.50 12.70 14.33
C ARG A 42 12.59 11.61 14.84
N GLN A 43 12.08 11.80 16.05
CA GLN A 43 11.05 10.93 16.63
C GLN A 43 9.67 11.26 16.04
N CYS A 44 8.78 10.28 16.10
CA CYS A 44 7.41 10.40 15.62
C CYS A 44 6.41 10.41 16.78
N SER A 45 5.21 10.90 16.48
CA SER A 45 4.03 10.71 17.31
C SER A 45 2.88 10.09 16.51
N LEU A 46 2.03 9.31 17.18
CA LEU A 46 0.83 8.72 16.62
C LEU A 46 -0.38 9.06 17.47
N SER A 47 -1.32 9.79 16.92
CA SER A 47 -2.63 10.05 17.50
C SER A 47 -3.67 9.14 16.85
N LEU A 48 -4.44 8.43 17.67
CA LEU A 48 -5.55 7.58 17.22
C LEU A 48 -6.86 8.19 17.72
N VAL A 49 -7.82 8.43 16.82
CA VAL A 49 -9.13 8.99 17.13
C VAL A 49 -10.19 7.95 16.82
N CYS A 50 -10.76 7.36 17.88
CA CYS A 50 -11.75 6.29 17.80
C CYS A 50 -13.16 6.87 17.84
N THR A 51 -13.88 6.77 16.73
CA THR A 51 -15.27 7.22 16.59
C THR A 51 -16.08 6.18 15.85
N TYR A 52 -17.34 6.04 16.22
CA TYR A 52 -18.31 5.20 15.52
C TYR A 52 -19.62 5.96 15.36
N GLN A 53 -20.11 6.14 14.14
CA GLN A 53 -21.33 6.90 13.83
C GLN A 53 -21.44 8.22 14.61
N LEU A 54 -20.37 9.05 14.56
CA LEU A 54 -20.23 10.32 15.28
C LEU A 54 -20.13 10.19 16.82
N LYS A 55 -20.19 8.99 17.38
CA LYS A 55 -19.97 8.76 18.80
C LYS A 55 -18.48 8.67 19.10
N LEU A 56 -18.00 9.46 20.03
CA LEU A 56 -16.64 9.39 20.54
C LEU A 56 -16.51 8.18 21.47
N LEU A 57 -15.53 7.32 21.22
CA LEU A 57 -15.32 6.10 22.00
C LEU A 57 -14.27 6.34 23.08
N GLN A 58 -14.70 6.87 24.22
CA GLN A 58 -13.87 7.01 25.41
C GLN A 58 -13.62 5.65 26.06
N GLY A 59 -12.40 5.42 26.53
CA GLY A 59 -12.06 4.22 27.30
C GLY A 59 -11.57 3.05 26.45
N MET A 60 -11.42 3.22 25.14
CA MET A 60 -10.89 2.16 24.27
C MET A 60 -9.41 1.95 24.55
N GLN A 61 -9.02 0.75 24.95
CA GLN A 61 -7.65 0.35 25.15
C GLN A 61 -6.98 0.04 23.81
N LEU A 62 -5.86 0.72 23.52
CA LEU A 62 -5.09 0.55 22.28
C LEU A 62 -3.64 0.21 22.63
N ARG A 63 -3.07 -0.70 21.87
CA ARG A 63 -1.66 -1.09 21.92
C ARG A 63 -1.04 -0.93 20.56
N ILE A 64 0.20 -0.45 20.54
CA ILE A 64 0.99 -0.35 19.32
C ILE A 64 2.24 -1.21 19.44
N TYR A 65 2.61 -1.85 18.34
CA TYR A 65 3.76 -2.73 18.24
C TYR A 65 4.60 -2.31 17.05
N ARG A 66 5.88 -2.00 17.24
CA ARG A 66 6.80 -1.76 16.13
C ARG A 66 7.14 -3.09 15.49
N VAL A 67 6.55 -3.38 14.34
CA VAL A 67 6.66 -4.69 13.67
C VAL A 67 7.80 -4.76 12.66
N ALA A 68 8.19 -3.62 12.07
CA ALA A 68 9.21 -3.59 11.04
C ALA A 68 10.05 -2.31 11.08
N ASN A 69 11.27 -2.42 10.58
CA ASN A 69 12.13 -1.30 10.23
C ASN A 69 11.84 -0.87 8.79
N GLY A 70 12.31 0.33 8.43
CA GLY A 70 12.13 0.92 7.11
C GLY A 70 11.13 2.06 7.10
N THR A 71 10.89 2.59 5.92
CA THR A 71 10.01 3.73 5.64
C THR A 71 9.19 3.46 4.39
N ALA A 72 8.22 4.31 4.09
CA ALA A 72 7.34 4.10 2.93
C ALA A 72 8.09 4.14 1.57
N ASP A 73 9.24 4.80 1.50
CA ASP A 73 10.09 4.88 0.31
C ASP A 73 11.10 3.73 0.18
N THR A 74 11.58 3.18 1.32
CA THR A 74 12.57 2.09 1.33
C THR A 74 11.95 0.70 1.44
N GLY A 75 10.64 0.61 1.75
CA GLY A 75 9.97 -0.62 2.10
C GLY A 75 10.17 -1.00 3.57
N PHE A 76 9.56 -2.11 3.98
CA PHE A 76 9.53 -2.56 5.36
C PHE A 76 10.06 -3.99 5.51
N SER A 77 10.96 -4.20 6.47
CA SER A 77 11.44 -5.52 6.87
C SER A 77 11.06 -5.80 8.32
N LEU A 78 10.43 -6.95 8.58
CA LEU A 78 10.05 -7.36 9.93
C LEU A 78 11.26 -7.36 10.86
N SER A 79 11.07 -6.89 12.10
CA SER A 79 12.17 -6.68 13.04
C SER A 79 11.78 -7.00 14.49
N GLY A 80 12.78 -7.07 15.37
CA GLY A 80 12.57 -7.36 16.79
C GLY A 80 11.86 -8.69 17.00
N SER A 81 10.85 -8.71 17.85
CA SER A 81 10.04 -9.93 18.13
C SER A 81 9.24 -10.43 16.93
N PHE A 82 9.13 -9.64 15.87
CA PHE A 82 8.43 -10.03 14.64
C PHE A 82 9.37 -10.55 13.54
N ALA A 83 10.70 -10.46 13.69
CA ALA A 83 11.68 -10.83 12.67
C ALA A 83 11.57 -12.29 12.22
N THR A 84 11.15 -13.19 13.11
CA THR A 84 11.01 -14.62 12.83
C THR A 84 9.62 -15.04 12.39
N ILE A 85 8.66 -14.11 12.37
CA ILE A 85 7.28 -14.40 11.94
C ILE A 85 7.27 -14.55 10.43
N PRO A 86 6.69 -15.63 9.88
CA PRO A 86 6.77 -15.96 8.46
C PRO A 86 5.77 -15.16 7.60
N VAL A 87 5.56 -13.88 7.90
CA VAL A 87 4.69 -12.97 7.16
C VAL A 87 5.53 -12.10 6.23
N SER A 88 5.21 -12.05 4.95
CA SER A 88 5.86 -11.17 3.98
C SER A 88 5.11 -9.83 3.88
N LEU A 89 5.86 -8.72 3.97
CA LEU A 89 5.34 -7.37 3.73
C LEU A 89 5.59 -6.89 2.29
N ALA A 90 6.33 -7.65 1.48
CA ALA A 90 6.70 -7.26 0.13
C ALA A 90 5.50 -7.31 -0.83
N GLY A 91 5.35 -6.26 -1.67
CA GLY A 91 4.32 -6.19 -2.71
C GLY A 91 2.88 -6.27 -2.21
N LEU A 92 2.62 -5.83 -0.97
CA LEU A 92 1.26 -5.75 -0.44
C LEU A 92 0.51 -4.57 -1.04
N THR A 93 -0.76 -4.78 -1.38
CA THR A 93 -1.67 -3.75 -1.87
C THR A 93 -3.03 -3.89 -1.21
N GLY A 94 -3.77 -2.80 -1.03
CA GLY A 94 -5.16 -2.83 -0.56
C GLY A 94 -5.43 -3.80 0.60
N SER A 95 -6.24 -4.83 0.36
CA SER A 95 -6.61 -5.84 1.35
C SER A 95 -5.43 -6.69 1.86
N GLY A 96 -4.31 -6.74 1.13
CA GLY A 96 -3.10 -7.42 1.58
C GLY A 96 -2.54 -6.84 2.87
N TRP A 97 -2.58 -5.52 3.03
CA TRP A 97 -2.15 -4.84 4.26
C TRP A 97 -3.04 -5.17 5.46
N SER A 98 -4.37 -5.21 5.28
CA SER A 98 -5.31 -5.60 6.35
C SER A 98 -5.10 -7.04 6.76
N THR A 99 -4.91 -7.95 5.80
CA THR A 99 -4.65 -9.36 6.07
C THR A 99 -3.31 -9.55 6.79
N ALA A 100 -2.26 -8.83 6.39
CA ALA A 100 -0.97 -8.87 7.08
C ALA A 100 -1.09 -8.33 8.52
N ALA A 101 -1.85 -7.26 8.74
CA ALA A 101 -2.12 -6.72 10.07
C ALA A 101 -2.81 -7.75 10.97
N ALA A 102 -3.89 -8.37 10.49
CA ALA A 102 -4.61 -9.41 11.22
C ALA A 102 -3.71 -10.61 11.53
N SER A 103 -2.89 -11.02 10.55
CA SER A 103 -1.93 -12.11 10.73
C SER A 103 -0.88 -11.77 11.79
N LEU A 104 -0.24 -10.61 11.71
CA LEU A 104 0.76 -10.19 12.72
C LEU A 104 0.13 -10.06 14.12
N ALA A 105 -1.09 -9.53 14.21
CA ALA A 105 -1.82 -9.42 15.47
C ALA A 105 -2.03 -10.78 16.14
N SER A 106 -2.29 -11.83 15.36
CA SER A 106 -2.52 -13.17 15.88
C SER A 106 -1.28 -13.83 16.49
N TYR A 107 -0.08 -13.37 16.12
CA TYR A 107 1.17 -13.87 16.71
C TYR A 107 1.52 -13.22 18.06
N ILE A 108 0.87 -12.12 18.44
CA ILE A 108 1.21 -11.37 19.64
C ILE A 108 1.03 -12.22 20.89
N GLN A 109 -0.17 -12.75 21.11
CA GLN A 109 -0.53 -13.47 22.33
C GLN A 109 0.20 -14.81 22.46
N PRO A 110 0.25 -15.68 21.43
CA PRO A 110 0.95 -16.96 21.52
C PRO A 110 2.46 -16.84 21.74
N ASN A 111 3.06 -15.72 21.32
CA ASN A 111 4.50 -15.49 21.46
C ASN A 111 4.85 -14.53 22.61
N GLY A 112 3.88 -14.08 23.39
CA GLY A 112 4.10 -13.17 24.51
C GLY A 112 4.76 -11.84 24.10
N ILE A 113 4.43 -11.33 22.90
CA ILE A 113 5.07 -10.11 22.37
C ILE A 113 4.57 -8.89 23.15
N ALA A 114 5.50 -8.18 23.76
CA ALA A 114 5.19 -6.95 24.50
C ALA A 114 4.87 -5.79 23.55
N ALA A 115 3.90 -4.96 23.93
CA ALA A 115 3.58 -3.74 23.20
C ALA A 115 4.72 -2.72 23.29
N THR A 116 4.97 -1.98 22.21
CA THR A 116 5.85 -0.82 22.21
C THR A 116 5.29 0.29 23.10
N ALA A 117 3.99 0.52 23.03
CA ALA A 117 3.25 1.41 23.92
C ALA A 117 1.80 0.98 24.02
N ALA A 118 1.13 1.35 25.12
CA ALA A 118 -0.29 1.15 25.36
C ALA A 118 -0.91 2.42 25.94
N GLY A 119 -2.19 2.63 25.63
CA GLY A 119 -2.93 3.78 26.14
C GLY A 119 -4.43 3.62 25.94
N GLN A 120 -5.19 4.53 26.53
CA GLN A 120 -6.63 4.55 26.51
C GLN A 120 -7.14 5.86 25.91
N THR A 121 -8.20 5.79 25.12
CA THR A 121 -8.83 7.00 24.55
C THR A 121 -9.47 7.84 25.65
N ASP A 122 -9.30 9.16 25.56
CA ASP A 122 -9.90 10.16 26.42
C ASP A 122 -11.37 10.46 26.06
N ALA A 123 -11.96 11.50 26.69
CA ALA A 123 -13.32 11.94 26.45
C ALA A 123 -13.57 12.41 25.01
N THR A 124 -12.51 12.73 24.26
CA THR A 124 -12.59 13.10 22.84
C THR A 124 -12.39 11.90 21.91
N GLY A 125 -12.33 10.69 22.45
CA GLY A 125 -12.04 9.46 21.70
C GLY A 125 -10.61 9.35 21.24
N LYS A 126 -9.68 10.18 21.77
CA LYS A 126 -8.29 10.27 21.30
C LYS A 126 -7.31 9.65 22.31
N VAL A 127 -6.29 8.98 21.76
CA VAL A 127 -5.06 8.62 22.48
C VAL A 127 -3.87 9.02 21.63
N THR A 128 -2.77 9.47 22.27
CA THR A 128 -1.55 9.87 21.58
C THR A 128 -0.34 9.15 22.16
N PHE A 129 0.46 8.55 21.30
CA PHE A 129 1.74 7.95 21.60
C PHE A 129 2.86 8.85 21.07
N THR A 130 3.83 9.19 21.90
CA THR A 130 4.95 10.10 21.54
C THR A 130 6.29 9.40 21.69
N GLY A 131 7.36 10.02 21.16
CA GLY A 131 8.72 9.48 21.29
C GLY A 131 8.93 8.17 20.51
N LEU A 132 8.17 7.97 19.43
CA LEU A 132 8.22 6.74 18.64
C LEU A 132 9.40 6.78 17.65
N SER A 133 10.13 5.68 17.56
CA SER A 133 11.10 5.47 16.49
C SER A 133 10.41 5.25 15.15
N GLN A 134 11.08 5.61 14.07
CA GLN A 134 10.58 5.38 12.72
C GLN A 134 10.44 3.88 12.42
N GLY A 135 9.45 3.52 11.60
CA GLY A 135 9.17 2.14 11.21
C GLY A 135 7.69 1.88 10.95
N LEU A 136 7.33 0.61 10.81
CA LEU A 136 5.95 0.16 10.65
C LEU A 136 5.39 -0.29 12.00
N TYR A 137 4.21 0.21 12.34
CA TYR A 137 3.52 -0.10 13.58
C TYR A 137 2.23 -0.84 13.33
N LEU A 138 2.01 -1.91 14.07
CA LEU A 138 0.74 -2.60 14.17
C LEU A 138 -0.06 -1.98 15.31
N VAL A 139 -1.29 -1.62 15.03
CA VAL A 139 -2.25 -1.12 16.03
C VAL A 139 -3.28 -2.21 16.32
N VAL A 140 -3.50 -2.48 17.60
CA VAL A 140 -4.48 -3.46 18.10
C VAL A 140 -5.28 -2.81 19.23
N GLY A 141 -6.59 -2.98 19.23
CA GLY A 141 -7.47 -2.52 20.29
C GLY A 141 -8.14 -3.67 21.03
N ASP A 142 -8.47 -3.45 22.30
CA ASP A 142 -9.37 -4.34 23.03
C ASP A 142 -10.83 -3.99 22.71
N THR A 143 -11.73 -4.93 22.94
CA THR A 143 -13.16 -4.68 22.80
C THR A 143 -13.65 -3.71 23.89
N LEU A 144 -14.22 -2.59 23.47
CA LEU A 144 -14.87 -1.63 24.37
C LEU A 144 -16.38 -1.93 24.43
N LYS A 145 -16.92 -2.17 25.64
CA LYS A 145 -18.36 -2.35 25.85
C LYS A 145 -18.98 -1.07 26.38
N ILE A 146 -20.03 -0.59 25.72
CA ILE A 146 -20.83 0.57 26.17
C ILE A 146 -22.31 0.18 26.11
N GLY A 147 -22.90 -0.12 27.25
CA GLY A 147 -24.25 -0.70 27.33
C GLY A 147 -24.26 -2.10 26.72
N ILE A 148 -25.14 -2.32 25.75
CA ILE A 148 -25.25 -3.60 25.02
C ILE A 148 -24.28 -3.68 23.83
N ASN A 149 -23.71 -2.56 23.36
CA ASN A 149 -22.87 -2.50 22.17
C ASN A 149 -21.42 -2.83 22.49
N SER A 150 -20.76 -3.52 21.56
CA SER A 150 -19.37 -3.92 21.64
C SER A 150 -18.59 -3.33 20.46
N TYR A 151 -17.65 -2.43 20.74
CA TYR A 151 -16.82 -1.77 19.73
C TYR A 151 -15.41 -2.33 19.76
N PHE A 152 -14.86 -2.64 18.61
CA PHE A 152 -13.45 -3.02 18.51
C PHE A 152 -12.77 -2.42 17.28
N VAL A 153 -11.44 -2.24 17.38
CA VAL A 153 -10.60 -1.75 16.29
C VAL A 153 -10.17 -2.91 15.43
N GLU A 154 -10.47 -2.86 14.14
CA GLU A 154 -9.85 -3.78 13.17
C GLU A 154 -8.34 -3.55 13.17
N PRO A 155 -7.50 -4.59 13.41
CA PRO A 155 -6.04 -4.42 13.39
C PRO A 155 -5.55 -3.82 12.10
N PHE A 156 -4.63 -2.84 12.16
CA PHE A 156 -4.08 -2.21 10.97
C PHE A 156 -2.61 -1.84 11.14
N LEU A 157 -1.93 -1.66 10.02
CA LEU A 157 -0.55 -1.23 9.94
C LEU A 157 -0.46 0.24 9.57
N ILE A 158 0.46 0.96 10.21
CA ILE A 158 0.71 2.38 9.95
C ILE A 158 2.20 2.66 9.95
N ALA A 159 2.67 3.38 8.93
CA ALA A 159 4.06 3.82 8.81
C ALA A 159 4.29 5.10 9.59
N LEU A 160 5.43 5.18 10.28
CA LEU A 160 5.93 6.37 10.92
C LEU A 160 7.38 6.63 10.49
N PRO A 161 7.71 7.80 9.93
CA PRO A 161 6.78 8.86 9.57
C PRO A 161 5.83 8.44 8.45
N GLY A 162 4.67 9.08 8.39
CA GLY A 162 3.75 9.00 7.27
C GLY A 162 4.20 9.90 6.12
N MET A 163 3.53 9.81 4.98
CA MET A 163 3.73 10.70 3.84
C MET A 163 2.38 11.31 3.46
N ASP A 164 2.34 12.62 3.27
CA ASP A 164 1.14 13.30 2.82
C ASP A 164 0.98 13.24 1.29
N GLN A 165 -0.12 13.79 0.78
CA GLN A 165 -0.42 13.79 -0.65
C GLN A 165 0.58 14.59 -1.51
N SER A 166 1.35 15.49 -0.88
CA SER A 166 2.41 16.24 -1.55
C SER A 166 3.75 15.51 -1.60
N GLY A 167 3.86 14.38 -0.90
CA GLY A 167 5.09 13.62 -0.73
C GLY A 167 5.96 14.11 0.44
N ALA A 168 5.43 14.99 1.31
CA ALA A 168 6.17 15.48 2.48
C ALA A 168 6.02 14.52 3.67
N TRP A 169 7.13 14.31 4.39
CA TRP A 169 7.15 13.45 5.57
C TRP A 169 6.43 14.06 6.76
N GLN A 170 5.50 13.30 7.34
CA GLN A 170 4.69 13.65 8.50
C GLN A 170 5.14 12.84 9.71
N TYR A 171 5.77 13.50 10.69
CA TYR A 171 6.26 12.86 11.91
C TYR A 171 5.20 12.79 13.00
N ASP A 172 4.21 13.69 12.94
CA ASP A 172 3.05 13.73 13.82
C ASP A 172 1.83 13.22 13.05
N VAL A 173 1.59 11.91 13.13
CA VAL A 173 0.55 11.23 12.35
C VAL A 173 -0.72 11.12 13.16
N THR A 174 -1.85 11.46 12.55
CA THR A 174 -3.19 11.21 13.11
C THR A 174 -3.91 10.18 12.23
N SER A 175 -4.47 9.15 12.86
CA SER A 175 -5.22 8.10 12.18
C SER A 175 -6.59 7.90 12.81
N TYR A 176 -7.55 7.52 11.99
CA TYR A 176 -8.93 7.21 12.35
C TYR A 176 -9.14 5.70 12.13
N PRO A 177 -8.96 4.86 13.16
CA PRO A 177 -9.13 3.43 13.03
C PRO A 177 -10.52 3.04 12.55
N LYS A 178 -10.60 1.99 11.75
CA LYS A 178 -11.88 1.38 11.44
C LYS A 178 -12.42 0.68 12.68
N ILE A 179 -13.56 1.16 13.15
CA ILE A 179 -14.29 0.57 14.28
C ILE A 179 -15.39 -0.32 13.73
N VAL A 180 -15.57 -1.46 14.35
CA VAL A 180 -16.63 -2.42 14.06
C VAL A 180 -17.48 -2.60 15.31
N ASP A 181 -18.80 -2.54 15.13
CA ASP A 181 -19.80 -2.93 16.13
C ASP A 181 -20.49 -4.22 15.64
N PRO A 182 -20.11 -5.39 16.18
CA PRO A 182 -20.66 -6.65 15.71
C PRO A 182 -22.12 -6.87 16.12
N GLU A 183 -22.65 -6.06 17.04
CA GLU A 183 -24.04 -6.18 17.51
C GLU A 183 -25.01 -5.34 16.67
N GLU A 184 -24.48 -4.52 15.72
CA GLU A 184 -25.30 -3.77 14.78
C GLU A 184 -25.75 -4.66 13.63
N GLY A 185 -26.97 -5.16 13.70
CA GLY A 185 -27.61 -6.00 12.68
C GLY A 185 -27.95 -7.42 13.14
N VAL A 186 -28.70 -8.11 12.31
CA VAL A 186 -28.99 -9.53 12.51
C VAL A 186 -27.73 -10.34 12.21
N PRO A 187 -27.28 -11.25 13.08
CA PRO A 187 -26.15 -12.11 12.78
C PRO A 187 -26.42 -12.92 11.52
N GLU A 188 -25.62 -12.70 10.49
CA GLU A 188 -25.60 -13.55 9.32
C GLU A 188 -24.49 -14.58 9.47
N LEU A 189 -24.82 -15.82 9.13
CA LEU A 189 -23.86 -16.90 9.13
C LEU A 189 -23.32 -17.07 7.71
N TYR A 190 -22.02 -17.29 7.59
CA TYR A 190 -21.38 -17.57 6.31
C TYR A 190 -20.27 -18.63 6.47
N ASP A 191 -19.89 -19.19 5.36
CA ASP A 191 -18.82 -20.17 5.30
C ASP A 191 -17.51 -19.47 4.87
N LEU A 192 -16.42 -19.79 5.56
CA LEU A 192 -15.10 -19.25 5.29
C LEU A 192 -14.16 -20.39 4.84
N MET A 193 -13.77 -20.34 3.58
CA MET A 193 -12.82 -21.30 3.02
C MET A 193 -11.39 -20.79 3.23
N VAL A 194 -10.51 -21.68 3.67
CA VAL A 194 -9.06 -21.48 3.57
C VAL A 194 -8.49 -22.33 2.47
N MET A 195 -7.55 -21.79 1.70
CA MET A 195 -6.83 -22.49 0.66
C MET A 195 -5.32 -22.23 0.79
N LYS A 196 -4.54 -23.29 0.79
CA LYS A 196 -3.09 -23.19 0.73
C LYS A 196 -2.60 -23.19 -0.70
N GLN A 197 -1.69 -22.30 -1.02
CA GLN A 197 -1.03 -22.19 -2.32
C GLN A 197 0.49 -22.26 -2.13
N TRP A 198 1.17 -22.98 -3.02
CA TRP A 198 2.60 -23.14 -3.02
C TRP A 198 3.21 -22.49 -4.27
N VAL A 199 4.29 -21.73 -4.09
CA VAL A 199 5.08 -21.11 -5.15
C VAL A 199 6.51 -21.53 -4.94
N ASP A 200 6.88 -22.72 -5.47
CA ASP A 200 8.17 -23.36 -5.24
C ASP A 200 8.67 -24.15 -6.48
N GLU A 201 7.99 -24.02 -7.61
CA GLU A 201 8.38 -24.68 -8.86
C GLU A 201 9.80 -24.27 -9.28
N GLY A 202 10.60 -25.26 -9.64
CA GLY A 202 12.01 -25.06 -10.03
C GLY A 202 12.97 -24.85 -8.84
N THR A 203 12.50 -25.03 -7.59
CA THR A 203 13.33 -24.89 -6.39
C THR A 203 13.66 -26.23 -5.74
N THR A 204 14.58 -26.22 -4.76
CA THR A 204 14.92 -27.37 -3.92
C THR A 204 14.07 -27.43 -2.64
N ALA A 205 13.19 -26.47 -2.43
CA ALA A 205 12.30 -26.42 -1.26
C ALA A 205 11.34 -27.63 -1.30
N LYS A 206 11.19 -28.28 -0.14
CA LYS A 206 10.32 -29.47 -0.01
C LYS A 206 9.04 -29.06 0.72
N ARG A 207 7.90 -29.32 0.09
CA ARG A 207 6.60 -29.19 0.74
C ARG A 207 6.47 -30.27 1.81
N PRO A 208 5.95 -29.93 3.00
CA PRO A 208 5.56 -30.92 3.98
C PRO A 208 4.31 -31.69 3.50
N ASP A 209 4.05 -32.84 4.10
CA ASP A 209 2.82 -33.60 3.82
C ASP A 209 1.57 -32.93 4.37
N GLN A 210 1.73 -32.14 5.41
CA GLN A 210 0.67 -31.39 6.09
C GLN A 210 1.16 -30.08 6.69
N ILE A 211 0.24 -29.13 6.90
CA ILE A 211 0.46 -27.91 7.66
C ILE A 211 -0.71 -27.67 8.62
N ASP A 212 -0.40 -27.11 9.77
CA ASP A 212 -1.43 -26.70 10.72
C ASP A 212 -1.78 -25.22 10.50
N ILE A 213 -3.07 -24.95 10.56
CA ILE A 213 -3.65 -23.62 10.47
C ILE A 213 -4.52 -23.34 11.68
N ALA A 214 -4.57 -22.10 12.11
CA ALA A 214 -5.49 -21.63 13.15
C ALA A 214 -6.48 -20.63 12.56
N LEU A 215 -7.77 -20.83 12.83
CA LEU A 215 -8.82 -19.85 12.64
C LEU A 215 -8.85 -18.92 13.85
N LEU A 216 -8.86 -17.63 13.62
CA LEU A 216 -8.91 -16.64 14.68
C LEU A 216 -10.19 -15.84 14.61
N ARG A 217 -10.77 -15.61 15.78
CA ARG A 217 -11.92 -14.74 16.02
C ARG A 217 -11.45 -13.49 16.75
N ASN A 218 -11.54 -12.32 16.13
CA ASN A 218 -11.05 -11.06 16.69
C ASN A 218 -9.57 -11.15 17.15
N GLY A 219 -8.71 -11.87 16.40
CA GLY A 219 -7.30 -12.06 16.70
C GLY A 219 -6.98 -13.15 17.74
N VAL A 220 -7.98 -13.82 18.33
CA VAL A 220 -7.80 -14.93 19.29
C VAL A 220 -8.07 -16.25 18.58
N VAL A 221 -7.24 -17.27 18.83
CA VAL A 221 -7.45 -18.61 18.28
C VAL A 221 -8.81 -19.14 18.69
N TYR A 222 -9.62 -19.47 17.70
CA TYR A 222 -10.96 -20.01 17.85
C TYR A 222 -11.00 -21.51 17.56
N ASP A 223 -10.33 -21.94 16.48
CA ASP A 223 -10.28 -23.34 16.05
C ASP A 223 -8.95 -23.59 15.30
N THR A 224 -8.61 -24.85 15.14
CA THR A 224 -7.40 -25.30 14.39
C THR A 224 -7.75 -26.40 13.44
N HIS A 225 -7.06 -26.47 12.30
CA HIS A 225 -7.22 -27.55 11.35
C HIS A 225 -5.87 -27.87 10.68
N THR A 226 -5.68 -29.14 10.32
CA THR A 226 -4.49 -29.60 9.58
C THR A 226 -4.84 -29.76 8.11
N LEU A 227 -4.22 -28.97 7.24
CA LEU A 227 -4.37 -29.09 5.79
C LEU A 227 -3.39 -30.10 5.22
N THR A 228 -3.89 -30.95 4.32
CA THR A 228 -3.11 -32.00 3.64
C THR A 228 -3.25 -31.90 2.12
N SER A 229 -2.33 -32.54 1.40
CA SER A 229 -2.42 -32.68 -0.05
C SER A 229 -3.63 -33.53 -0.48
N ALA A 230 -4.05 -34.48 0.34
CA ALA A 230 -5.24 -35.33 0.09
C ALA A 230 -6.53 -34.52 0.08
N GLU A 231 -6.60 -33.42 0.86
CA GLU A 231 -7.71 -32.46 0.90
C GLU A 231 -7.54 -31.32 -0.12
N ASN A 232 -6.60 -31.46 -1.06
CA ASN A 232 -6.25 -30.40 -2.00
C ASN A 232 -5.88 -29.07 -1.31
N TRP A 233 -5.30 -29.16 -0.11
CA TRP A 233 -4.87 -28.01 0.66
C TRP A 233 -6.00 -27.00 0.94
N ARG A 234 -7.23 -27.50 1.25
CA ARG A 234 -8.42 -26.67 1.47
C ARG A 234 -9.21 -27.16 2.67
N TYR A 235 -9.81 -26.20 3.36
CA TYR A 235 -10.77 -26.49 4.41
C TYR A 235 -11.82 -25.36 4.48
N THR A 236 -13.04 -25.67 4.93
CA THR A 236 -14.11 -24.69 5.06
C THR A 236 -14.69 -24.77 6.47
N TRP A 237 -14.57 -23.66 7.20
CA TRP A 237 -15.35 -23.46 8.41
C TRP A 237 -16.73 -22.95 8.04
N THR A 238 -17.75 -23.57 8.59
CA THR A 238 -19.15 -23.25 8.31
C THR A 238 -19.80 -22.52 9.46
N ASN A 239 -20.88 -21.79 9.17
CA ASN A 239 -21.71 -21.11 10.17
C ASN A 239 -20.93 -20.10 11.04
N LEU A 240 -20.01 -19.38 10.48
CA LEU A 240 -19.30 -18.31 11.17
C LEU A 240 -20.13 -17.03 11.13
N SER A 241 -20.34 -16.41 12.29
CA SER A 241 -21.09 -15.16 12.39
C SER A 241 -20.31 -13.98 11.83
N ASN A 242 -20.97 -13.15 11.00
CA ASN A 242 -20.41 -11.91 10.47
C ASN A 242 -20.15 -10.83 11.54
N GLN A 243 -20.61 -11.07 12.77
CA GLN A 243 -20.35 -10.18 13.92
C GLN A 243 -18.90 -10.23 14.41
N TYR A 244 -18.06 -11.11 13.85
CA TYR A 244 -16.66 -11.23 14.26
C TYR A 244 -15.73 -11.01 13.05
N ILE A 245 -14.53 -10.51 13.33
CA ILE A 245 -13.44 -10.51 12.35
C ILE A 245 -12.81 -11.90 12.39
N TRP A 246 -12.88 -12.58 11.24
CA TRP A 246 -12.26 -13.89 11.07
C TRP A 246 -11.01 -13.75 10.21
N SER A 247 -9.93 -14.40 10.66
CA SER A 247 -8.68 -14.56 9.92
C SER A 247 -8.15 -15.97 10.13
N ALA A 248 -7.24 -16.42 9.26
CA ALA A 248 -6.54 -17.66 9.46
C ALA A 248 -5.05 -17.46 9.28
N ILE A 249 -4.26 -18.19 10.07
CA ILE A 249 -2.80 -18.20 9.99
C ILE A 249 -2.28 -19.63 9.87
N GLU A 250 -1.13 -19.78 9.20
CA GLU A 250 -0.34 -20.99 9.26
C GLU A 250 0.47 -20.98 10.55
N THR A 251 0.34 -22.04 11.34
CA THR A 251 1.08 -22.20 12.60
C THR A 251 2.33 -23.08 12.42
N THR A 252 2.37 -23.90 11.36
CA THR A 252 3.56 -24.66 10.97
C THR A 252 4.62 -23.71 10.43
N ARG A 253 5.82 -23.71 11.04
CA ARG A 253 6.94 -22.90 10.60
C ARG A 253 7.79 -23.65 9.59
N LEU A 254 7.89 -23.12 8.38
CA LEU A 254 8.69 -23.70 7.31
C LEU A 254 9.88 -22.78 7.01
N ALA A 255 11.09 -23.24 7.32
CA ALA A 255 12.32 -22.43 7.17
C ALA A 255 12.58 -22.00 5.72
N ASP A 256 12.21 -22.86 4.75
CA ASP A 256 12.47 -22.65 3.32
C ASP A 256 11.41 -21.76 2.63
N TYR A 257 10.40 -21.29 3.36
CA TYR A 257 9.31 -20.52 2.79
C TYR A 257 9.09 -19.18 3.50
N THR A 258 8.59 -18.21 2.73
CA THR A 258 7.91 -17.02 3.24
C THR A 258 6.42 -17.18 3.05
N VAL A 259 5.62 -16.63 3.97
CA VAL A 259 4.15 -16.74 3.94
C VAL A 259 3.54 -15.39 3.60
N LYS A 260 2.59 -15.40 2.66
CA LYS A 260 1.74 -14.25 2.34
C LYS A 260 0.27 -14.65 2.49
N TYR A 261 -0.51 -13.77 3.09
CA TYR A 261 -1.94 -13.97 3.28
C TYR A 261 -2.73 -13.07 2.33
N GLN A 262 -3.75 -13.63 1.71
CA GLN A 262 -4.65 -12.92 0.81
C GLN A 262 -6.10 -13.25 1.19
N ARG A 263 -7.01 -12.32 0.96
CA ARG A 263 -8.45 -12.54 1.16
C ARG A 263 -9.23 -12.11 -0.06
N SER A 264 -10.19 -12.93 -0.45
CA SER A 264 -11.16 -12.62 -1.49
C SER A 264 -12.53 -13.07 -1.00
N ALA A 265 -13.38 -12.11 -0.63
CA ALA A 265 -14.69 -12.37 -0.02
C ALA A 265 -14.60 -13.36 1.14
N THR A 266 -15.14 -14.58 0.97
CA THR A 266 -15.18 -15.65 1.96
C THR A 266 -14.04 -16.68 1.79
N THR A 267 -13.00 -16.36 1.02
CA THR A 267 -11.84 -17.23 0.84
C THR A 267 -10.58 -16.55 1.38
N LEU A 268 -9.88 -17.26 2.25
CA LEU A 268 -8.55 -16.91 2.73
C LEU A 268 -7.51 -17.76 1.99
N VAL A 269 -6.53 -17.13 1.36
CA VAL A 269 -5.46 -17.82 0.65
C VAL A 269 -4.16 -17.62 1.41
N ILE A 270 -3.53 -18.73 1.79
CA ILE A 270 -2.21 -18.77 2.43
C ILE A 270 -1.20 -19.19 1.37
N VAL A 271 -0.37 -18.25 0.93
CA VAL A 271 0.63 -18.47 -0.13
C VAL A 271 2.00 -18.66 0.51
N ASN A 272 2.59 -19.83 0.34
CA ASN A 272 4.00 -20.06 0.68
C ASN A 272 4.86 -19.95 -0.57
N THR A 273 5.82 -19.02 -0.55
CA THR A 273 6.80 -18.84 -1.62
C THR A 273 8.16 -19.34 -1.13
N ALA A 274 8.82 -20.19 -1.91
CA ALA A 274 10.16 -20.65 -1.58
C ALA A 274 11.13 -19.47 -1.50
N ARG A 275 11.97 -19.42 -0.46
CA ARG A 275 12.92 -18.33 -0.22
C ARG A 275 13.90 -18.11 -1.37
N SER A 276 14.24 -19.18 -2.09
CA SER A 276 15.06 -19.08 -3.31
C SER A 276 14.39 -18.33 -4.47
N LEU A 277 13.05 -18.13 -4.41
CA LEU A 277 12.27 -17.36 -5.38
C LEU A 277 11.90 -15.96 -4.86
N THR A 278 12.10 -15.68 -3.57
CA THR A 278 11.90 -14.33 -3.06
C THR A 278 13.11 -13.48 -3.45
N PRO A 279 12.92 -12.25 -3.95
CA PRO A 279 14.01 -11.31 -4.08
C PRO A 279 14.72 -11.19 -2.73
N SER A 280 16.05 -11.33 -2.70
CA SER A 280 16.84 -11.10 -1.50
C SER A 280 16.66 -9.63 -1.10
N ASP A 281 16.20 -9.37 0.13
CA ASP A 281 16.12 -8.02 0.70
C ASP A 281 17.52 -7.35 0.83
N ASP A 282 18.60 -8.14 0.59
CA ASP A 282 20.00 -7.70 0.71
C ASP A 282 20.66 -7.28 -0.62
N VAL A 283 19.94 -7.29 -1.75
CA VAL A 283 20.48 -6.73 -2.98
C VAL A 283 20.16 -5.23 -2.99
N PRO A 284 21.18 -4.35 -2.79
CA PRO A 284 20.98 -2.95 -3.09
C PRO A 284 20.54 -2.89 -4.55
N ASP A 285 19.40 -2.26 -4.79
CA ASP A 285 18.79 -2.04 -6.10
C ASP A 285 19.71 -1.16 -6.98
N LYS A 286 20.86 -1.74 -7.38
CA LYS A 286 21.89 -1.02 -8.18
C LYS A 286 21.66 -1.14 -9.69
N ASP A 287 20.79 -2.07 -10.13
CA ASP A 287 20.66 -2.38 -11.55
C ASP A 287 19.23 -2.61 -12.04
N ILE A 288 18.21 -2.05 -11.40
CA ILE A 288 16.96 -1.85 -12.13
C ILE A 288 17.28 -0.75 -13.16
N PRO A 289 17.28 -1.06 -14.47
CA PRO A 289 17.32 -0.02 -15.47
C PRO A 289 16.17 0.93 -15.13
N LYS A 290 16.48 2.16 -14.73
CA LYS A 290 15.49 3.21 -14.62
C LYS A 290 14.88 3.35 -16.00
N THR A 291 13.85 2.57 -16.29
CA THR A 291 12.95 2.79 -17.41
C THR A 291 12.14 4.04 -17.09
N GLY A 292 12.86 5.12 -16.83
CA GLY A 292 12.32 6.44 -17.03
C GLY A 292 11.95 6.47 -18.49
N LEU A 293 10.67 6.45 -18.81
CA LEU A 293 10.20 6.85 -20.11
C LEU A 293 10.82 8.22 -20.36
N THR A 294 11.92 8.21 -21.12
CA THR A 294 12.51 9.45 -21.60
C THR A 294 11.49 10.04 -22.55
N TRP A 295 10.78 11.05 -22.11
CA TRP A 295 9.72 11.73 -22.87
C TRP A 295 10.24 12.41 -24.15
N TRP A 296 11.58 12.42 -24.36
CA TRP A 296 12.19 13.04 -25.53
C TRP A 296 11.68 12.49 -26.87
N PRO A 297 11.38 11.17 -27.07
CA PRO A 297 10.82 10.70 -28.34
C PRO A 297 9.44 11.29 -28.63
N ILE A 298 8.64 11.57 -27.59
CA ILE A 298 7.31 12.19 -27.74
C ILE A 298 7.46 13.63 -28.24
N TYR A 299 8.45 14.38 -27.72
CA TYR A 299 8.72 15.74 -28.19
C TYR A 299 9.25 15.75 -29.61
N VAL A 300 10.13 14.80 -30.01
CA VAL A 300 10.61 14.66 -31.38
C VAL A 300 9.46 14.35 -32.34
N LEU A 301 8.56 13.43 -31.96
CA LEU A 301 7.39 13.11 -32.78
C LEU A 301 6.40 14.27 -32.88
N ALA A 302 6.19 15.03 -31.81
CA ALA A 302 5.32 16.21 -31.81
C ALA A 302 5.88 17.31 -32.73
N VAL A 303 7.19 17.56 -32.68
CA VAL A 303 7.87 18.54 -33.58
C VAL A 303 7.81 18.07 -35.02
N ALA A 304 8.10 16.79 -35.28
CA ALA A 304 8.01 16.23 -36.65
C ALA A 304 6.58 16.31 -37.19
N GLY A 305 5.56 16.01 -36.37
CA GLY A 305 4.14 16.15 -36.73
C GLY A 305 3.76 17.60 -37.07
N LEU A 306 4.28 18.57 -36.32
CA LEU A 306 4.00 19.99 -36.54
C LEU A 306 4.69 20.49 -37.86
N VAL A 307 5.89 19.98 -38.16
CA VAL A 307 6.61 20.27 -39.43
C VAL A 307 5.85 19.68 -40.60
N LEU A 308 5.40 18.44 -40.52
CA LEU A 308 4.62 17.79 -41.57
C LEU A 308 3.27 18.48 -41.80
N PHE A 309 2.59 18.89 -40.71
CA PHE A 309 1.37 19.65 -40.78
C PHE A 309 1.55 21.00 -41.49
N THR A 310 2.62 21.73 -41.16
CA THR A 310 2.88 23.02 -41.79
C THR A 310 3.26 22.89 -43.27
N ILE A 311 3.98 21.82 -43.66
CA ILE A 311 4.28 21.50 -45.06
C ILE A 311 2.98 21.13 -45.80
N GLY A 312 2.17 20.25 -45.25
CA GLY A 312 0.88 19.84 -45.82
C GLY A 312 -0.09 21.01 -45.99
N TRP A 313 -0.20 21.88 -44.97
CA TRP A 313 -0.99 23.11 -45.06
C TRP A 313 -0.52 24.04 -46.18
N ARG A 314 0.81 24.23 -46.30
CA ARG A 314 1.39 25.09 -47.34
C ARG A 314 1.16 24.54 -48.74
N GLN A 315 1.22 23.21 -48.95
CA GLN A 315 0.92 22.57 -50.23
C GLN A 315 -0.57 22.69 -50.60
N ARG A 316 -1.48 22.58 -49.60
CA ARG A 316 -2.93 22.61 -49.85
C ARG A 316 -3.47 24.03 -50.09
N TYR A 317 -2.89 25.04 -49.42
CA TYR A 317 -3.38 26.42 -49.51
C TYR A 317 -2.40 27.39 -50.17
N GLY A 318 -1.20 26.95 -50.53
CA GLY A 318 -0.19 27.78 -51.21
C GLY A 318 -0.27 27.81 -52.74
N ASN A 319 -1.04 26.91 -53.36
CA ASN A 319 -1.17 26.80 -54.84
C ASN A 319 -2.49 27.37 -55.40
N GLY A 320 -3.27 28.06 -54.57
CA GLY A 320 -4.53 28.69 -55.03
C GLY A 320 -4.34 30.13 -55.49
N GLY A 321 -3.59 30.37 -56.56
CA GLY A 321 -3.38 31.75 -57.03
C GLY A 321 -2.70 31.90 -58.37
N LYS A 322 -3.15 31.15 -59.38
CA LYS A 322 -2.85 31.46 -60.77
C LYS A 322 -3.93 30.85 -61.68
N HIS A 323 -5.04 31.52 -61.88
CA HIS A 323 -5.85 31.33 -63.08
C HIS A 323 -6.49 32.66 -63.47
N HIS A 324 -6.09 33.14 -64.65
CA HIS A 324 -6.79 33.88 -65.70
C HIS A 324 -7.26 35.33 -65.46
N ALA A 325 -6.57 36.23 -66.14
CA ALA A 325 -7.23 37.29 -66.85
C ALA A 325 -6.69 37.25 -68.27
N SER A 326 -7.53 36.87 -69.21
CA SER A 326 -7.45 37.27 -70.59
C SER A 326 -8.39 38.48 -70.79
#